data_d22a233e99b3dc134c0661b84da28734
#
_entry.id   d22a233e99b3dc134c0661b84da28734
#
_cell.length_a   1.000
_cell.length_b   1.000
_cell.length_c   1.000
_cell.angle_alpha   90.00
_cell.angle_beta   90.00
_cell.angle_gamma   90.00
#
_symmetry.space_group_name_H-M   'P 1'
#
loop_
_entity.id
_entity.type
_entity.pdbx_description
1 polymer ?
#
loop_
_entity_poly.entity_id
_entity_poly.type
_entity_poly.pdbx_seq_one_letter_code
_entity_poly.pdbx_strand_id
1 'polypeptide(L)'
;IDRVERTETGSLIVIDYKTGKIGDYQNLSSDNPTLGGSQLQLPLYALAANTYLGEEPETGHALYWFTSDSERWATHGYAINPDILEKFDEAIEVIVDGIEGGLFPSKPTPSDSRWTGVGECRFCNPDELGSGGSTEKWEALSELGLFSPYAMLRGNGDSVDQEVSNE
;
A
#
# COMPACT_ATOMS: atom_id res chain seq x y z
N ILE A 1 14.64 -4.34 4.28
CA ILE A 1 14.78 -4.08 5.74
C ILE A 1 16.13 -3.42 5.95
N ASP A 2 16.15 -2.22 6.51
CA ASP A 2 17.39 -1.48 6.73
C ASP A 2 17.90 -1.67 8.17
N ARG A 3 16.97 -1.84 9.12
CA ARG A 3 17.33 -2.00 10.53
C ARG A 3 16.31 -2.88 11.26
N VAL A 4 16.79 -3.73 12.15
CA VAL A 4 15.98 -4.47 13.11
C VAL A 4 16.53 -4.19 14.50
N GLU A 5 15.67 -3.80 15.40
CA GLU A 5 15.98 -3.58 16.80
C GLU A 5 15.17 -4.52 17.69
N ARG A 6 15.70 -4.83 18.85
CA ARG A 6 15.01 -5.57 19.90
C ARG A 6 14.72 -4.63 21.06
N THR A 7 13.46 -4.58 21.47
CA THR A 7 13.05 -3.83 22.65
C THR A 7 13.55 -4.50 23.94
N GLU A 8 13.49 -3.79 25.04
CA GLU A 8 13.78 -4.36 26.38
C GLU A 8 12.83 -5.53 26.74
N THR A 9 11.63 -5.53 26.18
CA THR A 9 10.63 -6.60 26.35
C THR A 9 10.82 -7.79 25.42
N GLY A 10 11.80 -7.72 24.49
CA GLY A 10 12.13 -8.78 23.56
C GLY A 10 11.45 -8.66 22.18
N SER A 11 10.44 -7.82 22.02
CA SER A 11 9.76 -7.62 20.73
C SER A 11 10.66 -6.95 19.71
N LEU A 12 10.43 -7.21 18.41
CA LEU A 12 11.21 -6.59 17.36
C LEU A 12 10.59 -5.26 16.89
N ILE A 13 11.46 -4.34 16.49
CA ILE A 13 11.10 -3.15 15.71
C ILE A 13 11.83 -3.25 14.38
N VAL A 14 11.06 -3.34 13.31
CA VAL A 14 11.58 -3.39 11.94
C VAL A 14 11.45 -2.01 11.32
N ILE A 15 12.55 -1.51 10.78
CA ILE A 15 12.64 -0.15 10.26
C ILE A 15 13.12 -0.17 8.81
N ASP A 16 12.43 0.59 7.98
CA ASP A 16 12.82 0.88 6.60
C ASP A 16 12.99 2.39 6.43
N TYR A 17 14.16 2.81 5.95
CA TYR A 17 14.47 4.23 5.79
C TYR A 17 13.91 4.78 4.48
N LYS A 18 13.26 5.94 4.58
CA LYS A 18 12.71 6.66 3.43
C LYS A 18 13.35 8.05 3.30
N THR A 19 13.82 8.37 2.10
CA THR A 19 14.33 9.70 1.76
C THR A 19 13.27 10.59 1.11
N GLY A 20 12.10 10.00 0.74
CA GLY A 20 10.96 10.69 0.16
C GLY A 20 10.10 11.40 1.19
N LYS A 21 8.91 11.83 0.75
CA LYS A 21 7.93 12.51 1.61
C LYS A 21 6.99 11.50 2.27
N ILE A 22 6.52 11.83 3.47
CA ILE A 22 5.55 11.04 4.22
C ILE A 22 4.16 11.01 3.55
N GLY A 23 3.85 11.99 2.67
CA GLY A 23 2.54 12.14 2.06
C GLY A 23 1.96 10.87 1.42
N ASP A 24 2.82 10.08 0.75
CA ASP A 24 2.41 8.83 0.10
C ASP A 24 2.08 7.69 1.09
N TYR A 25 2.35 7.89 2.37
CA TYR A 25 2.20 6.90 3.44
C TYR A 25 1.27 7.35 4.56
N GLN A 26 0.78 8.60 4.52
CA GLN A 26 0.04 9.19 5.64
C GLN A 26 -1.23 8.42 6.01
N ASN A 27 -1.85 7.73 5.04
CA ASN A 27 -3.05 6.92 5.24
C ASN A 27 -2.74 5.46 5.63
N LEU A 28 -1.46 5.12 5.77
CA LEU A 28 -1.03 3.81 6.24
C LEU A 28 -1.30 3.71 7.75
N SER A 29 -2.04 2.72 8.19
CA SER A 29 -2.41 2.54 9.58
C SER A 29 -2.72 1.07 9.91
N SER A 30 -3.01 0.76 11.17
CA SER A 30 -3.50 -0.57 11.56
C SER A 30 -4.84 -0.93 10.91
N ASP A 31 -5.65 0.05 10.55
CA ASP A 31 -6.93 -0.20 9.86
C ASP A 31 -6.73 -0.46 8.36
N ASN A 32 -5.69 0.15 7.78
CA ASN A 32 -5.33 -0.01 6.37
C ASN A 32 -3.82 -0.28 6.21
N PRO A 33 -3.33 -1.44 6.65
CA PRO A 33 -1.89 -1.72 6.76
C PRO A 33 -1.19 -1.91 5.41
N THR A 34 -1.93 -2.17 4.35
CA THR A 34 -1.40 -2.40 3.00
C THR A 34 -1.75 -1.30 2.00
N LEU A 35 -2.51 -0.26 2.42
CA LEU A 35 -3.07 0.76 1.51
C LEU A 35 -3.72 0.13 0.27
N GLY A 36 -4.62 -0.83 0.48
CA GLY A 36 -5.27 -1.55 -0.60
C GLY A 36 -4.30 -2.31 -1.49
N GLY A 37 -3.27 -2.93 -0.91
CA GLY A 37 -2.27 -3.73 -1.62
C GLY A 37 -1.15 -2.93 -2.29
N SER A 38 -1.09 -1.61 -2.11
CA SER A 38 -0.02 -0.77 -2.68
C SER A 38 1.23 -0.67 -1.79
N GLN A 39 1.11 -0.97 -0.50
CA GLN A 39 2.18 -0.89 0.49
C GLN A 39 2.28 -2.21 1.27
N LEU A 40 3.11 -3.13 0.80
CA LEU A 40 3.26 -4.47 1.37
C LEU A 40 4.52 -4.62 2.23
N GLN A 41 5.40 -3.62 2.25
CA GLN A 41 6.73 -3.76 2.85
C GLN A 41 6.69 -3.98 4.36
N LEU A 42 5.92 -3.20 5.11
CA LEU A 42 5.97 -3.26 6.57
C LEU A 42 5.53 -4.62 7.13
N PRO A 43 4.35 -5.17 6.77
CA PRO A 43 3.95 -6.48 7.29
C PRO A 43 4.86 -7.59 6.78
N LEU A 44 5.29 -7.55 5.51
CA LEU A 44 6.22 -8.53 4.95
C LEU A 44 7.57 -8.52 5.67
N TYR A 45 8.11 -7.35 5.95
CA TYR A 45 9.40 -7.21 6.63
C TYR A 45 9.34 -7.65 8.08
N ALA A 46 8.24 -7.36 8.78
CA ALA A 46 8.02 -7.84 10.13
C ALA A 46 7.94 -9.37 10.18
N LEU A 47 7.14 -9.97 9.30
CA LEU A 47 7.02 -11.42 9.19
C LEU A 47 8.37 -12.09 8.89
N ALA A 48 9.12 -11.55 7.94
CA ALA A 48 10.44 -12.08 7.58
C ALA A 48 11.45 -11.96 8.73
N ALA A 49 11.49 -10.83 9.44
CA ALA A 49 12.39 -10.61 10.56
C ALA A 49 12.06 -11.53 11.74
N ASN A 50 10.79 -11.63 12.11
CA ASN A 50 10.34 -12.50 13.19
C ASN A 50 10.65 -13.97 12.87
N THR A 51 10.32 -14.43 11.67
CA THR A 51 10.61 -15.79 11.22
C THR A 51 12.12 -16.09 11.25
N TYR A 52 12.94 -15.18 10.72
CA TYR A 52 14.40 -15.38 10.68
C TYR A 52 15.04 -15.40 12.08
N LEU A 53 14.53 -14.63 13.01
CA LEU A 53 15.05 -14.55 14.38
C LEU A 53 14.37 -15.54 15.36
N GLY A 54 13.42 -16.34 14.88
CA GLY A 54 12.71 -17.32 15.70
C GLY A 54 11.75 -16.72 16.73
N GLU A 55 11.22 -15.53 16.42
CA GLU A 55 10.22 -14.83 17.24
C GLU A 55 8.80 -15.13 16.74
N GLU A 56 7.80 -14.82 17.58
CA GLU A 56 6.40 -14.95 17.18
C GLU A 56 6.07 -13.93 16.08
N PRO A 57 5.54 -14.37 14.92
CA PRO A 57 5.31 -13.50 13.76
C PRO A 57 4.31 -12.37 14.02
N GLU A 58 3.44 -12.55 15.01
CA GLU A 58 2.34 -11.63 15.35
C GLU A 58 2.73 -10.56 16.37
N THR A 59 4.03 -10.31 16.55
CA THR A 59 4.50 -9.38 17.58
C THR A 59 5.47 -8.36 17.00
N GLY A 60 5.59 -7.20 17.68
CA GLY A 60 6.56 -6.18 17.35
C GLY A 60 5.95 -4.96 16.66
N HIS A 61 6.80 -4.20 16.01
CA HIS A 61 6.43 -2.99 15.27
C HIS A 61 7.14 -2.98 13.93
N ALA A 62 6.48 -2.42 12.92
CA ALA A 62 7.11 -2.12 11.64
C ALA A 62 6.84 -0.65 11.28
N LEU A 63 7.88 0.06 10.87
CA LEU A 63 7.76 1.48 10.57
C LEU A 63 8.72 1.93 9.46
N TYR A 64 8.30 2.96 8.76
CA TYR A 64 9.15 3.80 7.95
C TYR A 64 9.77 4.90 8.80
N TRP A 65 11.05 5.17 8.59
CA TRP A 65 11.73 6.31 9.16
C TRP A 65 12.16 7.27 8.05
N PHE A 66 11.52 8.43 8.02
CA PHE A 66 11.79 9.46 7.02
C PHE A 66 13.02 10.26 7.44
N THR A 67 14.13 10.08 6.71
CA THR A 67 15.45 10.59 7.07
C THR A 67 15.78 11.95 6.43
N SER A 68 14.77 12.72 6.02
CA SER A 68 14.95 14.06 5.46
C SER A 68 14.60 15.17 6.45
N ASP A 69 15.28 16.30 6.37
CA ASP A 69 15.02 17.47 7.20
C ASP A 69 13.59 18.02 6.98
N SER A 70 13.08 17.92 5.76
CA SER A 70 11.72 18.34 5.41
C SER A 70 10.65 17.57 6.19
N GLU A 71 10.89 16.31 6.46
CA GLU A 71 10.00 15.42 7.21
C GLU A 71 10.34 15.36 8.71
N ARG A 72 11.33 16.15 9.16
CA ARG A 72 11.73 16.26 10.57
C ARG A 72 12.05 14.93 11.23
N TRP A 73 12.61 13.99 10.47
CA TRP A 73 12.95 12.64 10.95
C TRP A 73 11.75 11.85 11.49
N ALA A 74 10.56 12.10 10.94
CA ALA A 74 9.33 11.47 11.35
C ALA A 74 9.38 9.95 11.15
N THR A 75 8.66 9.23 12.01
CA THR A 75 8.40 7.81 11.84
C THR A 75 6.92 7.58 11.58
N HIS A 76 6.59 6.57 10.77
CA HIS A 76 5.23 6.22 10.45
C HIS A 76 5.09 4.70 10.26
N GLY A 77 4.16 4.08 10.95
CA GLY A 77 3.95 2.63 10.91
C GLY A 77 2.99 2.19 12.01
N TYR A 78 3.02 0.91 12.34
CA TYR A 78 2.06 0.31 13.26
C TYR A 78 2.65 -0.90 14.00
N ALA A 79 1.96 -1.30 15.08
CA ALA A 79 2.23 -2.55 15.76
C ALA A 79 1.76 -3.73 14.91
N ILE A 80 2.56 -4.79 14.88
CA ILE A 80 2.20 -6.05 14.22
C ILE A 80 1.37 -6.87 15.21
N ASN A 81 0.26 -7.39 14.73
CA ASN A 81 -0.66 -8.25 15.46
C ASN A 81 -1.40 -9.18 14.47
N PRO A 82 -2.19 -10.16 14.92
CA PRO A 82 -2.93 -11.08 14.06
C PRO A 82 -3.79 -10.37 13.00
N ASP A 83 -4.51 -9.31 13.37
CA ASP A 83 -5.41 -8.59 12.45
C ASP A 83 -4.64 -7.94 11.29
N ILE A 84 -3.42 -7.45 11.54
CA ILE A 84 -2.54 -6.89 10.52
C ILE A 84 -2.10 -7.97 9.53
N LEU A 85 -1.72 -9.15 10.05
CA LEU A 85 -1.27 -10.26 9.20
C LEU A 85 -2.44 -10.84 8.39
N GLU A 86 -3.64 -10.94 8.96
CA GLU A 86 -4.83 -11.35 8.23
C GLU A 86 -5.13 -10.41 7.05
N LYS A 87 -5.15 -9.09 7.28
CA LYS A 87 -5.34 -8.08 6.22
C LYS A 87 -4.22 -8.13 5.17
N PHE A 88 -3.00 -8.43 5.58
CA PHE A 88 -1.89 -8.62 4.66
C PHE A 88 -2.08 -9.86 3.79
N ASP A 89 -2.44 -11.00 4.39
CA ASP A 89 -2.68 -12.25 3.68
C ASP A 89 -3.84 -12.12 2.69
N GLU A 90 -4.96 -11.49 3.09
CA GLU A 90 -6.07 -11.17 2.17
C GLU A 90 -5.60 -10.35 0.97
N ALA A 91 -4.76 -9.34 1.19
CA ALA A 91 -4.23 -8.52 0.10
C ALA A 91 -3.31 -9.34 -0.83
N ILE A 92 -2.49 -10.21 -0.27
CA ILE A 92 -1.61 -11.11 -1.03
C ILE A 92 -2.42 -12.11 -1.84
N GLU A 93 -3.44 -12.74 -1.25
CA GLU A 93 -4.33 -13.69 -1.96
C GLU A 93 -4.96 -13.03 -3.18
N VAL A 94 -5.57 -11.86 -3.03
CA VAL A 94 -6.19 -11.13 -4.15
C VAL A 94 -5.17 -10.82 -5.26
N ILE A 95 -3.95 -10.43 -4.89
CA ILE A 95 -2.89 -10.13 -5.85
C ILE A 95 -2.42 -11.40 -6.57
N VAL A 96 -2.18 -12.48 -5.83
CA VAL A 96 -1.69 -13.75 -6.39
C VAL A 96 -2.74 -14.37 -7.30
N ASP A 97 -3.99 -14.46 -6.85
CA ASP A 97 -5.11 -14.98 -7.65
C ASP A 97 -5.29 -14.15 -8.94
N GLY A 98 -5.15 -12.83 -8.85
CA GLY A 98 -5.15 -11.96 -10.01
C GLY A 98 -4.03 -12.28 -10.99
N ILE A 99 -2.81 -12.46 -10.51
CA ILE A 99 -1.64 -12.80 -11.34
C ILE A 99 -1.84 -14.18 -11.99
N GLU A 100 -2.25 -15.19 -11.22
CA GLU A 100 -2.49 -16.56 -11.72
C GLU A 100 -3.65 -16.61 -12.72
N GLY A 101 -4.69 -15.78 -12.51
CA GLY A 101 -5.81 -15.61 -13.44
C GLY A 101 -5.49 -14.77 -14.68
N GLY A 102 -4.28 -14.21 -14.79
CA GLY A 102 -3.89 -13.32 -15.88
C GLY A 102 -4.58 -11.96 -15.84
N LEU A 103 -5.02 -11.51 -14.66
CA LEU A 103 -5.75 -10.27 -14.45
C LEU A 103 -4.79 -9.13 -14.12
N PHE A 104 -4.58 -8.24 -15.07
CA PHE A 104 -3.72 -7.06 -14.91
C PHE A 104 -4.51 -5.78 -15.24
N PRO A 105 -5.53 -5.43 -14.43
CA PRO A 105 -6.33 -4.26 -14.67
C PRO A 105 -5.52 -2.98 -14.43
N SER A 106 -5.62 -2.05 -15.37
CA SER A 106 -5.05 -0.72 -15.23
C SER A 106 -6.07 0.18 -14.55
N LYS A 107 -5.85 0.52 -13.27
CA LYS A 107 -6.67 1.52 -12.57
C LYS A 107 -6.17 2.91 -12.96
N PRO A 108 -6.99 3.77 -13.58
CA PRO A 108 -6.61 5.15 -13.86
C PRO A 108 -6.44 5.93 -12.55
N THR A 109 -5.51 6.86 -12.55
CA THR A 109 -5.35 7.81 -11.45
C THR A 109 -6.51 8.81 -11.47
N PRO A 110 -7.10 9.20 -10.33
CA PRO A 110 -8.12 10.22 -10.28
C PRO A 110 -7.68 11.51 -10.98
N SER A 111 -8.62 12.19 -11.64
CA SER A 111 -8.34 13.40 -12.45
C SER A 111 -7.86 14.60 -11.63
N ASP A 112 -8.11 14.60 -10.32
CA ASP A 112 -7.69 15.61 -9.35
C ASP A 112 -6.29 15.36 -8.77
N SER A 113 -5.70 14.21 -9.06
CA SER A 113 -4.35 13.92 -8.61
C SER A 113 -3.32 14.81 -9.33
N ARG A 114 -2.28 15.26 -8.62
CA ARG A 114 -1.16 16.02 -9.20
C ARG A 114 -0.37 15.24 -10.25
N TRP A 115 -0.56 13.93 -10.29
CA TRP A 115 -0.06 13.05 -11.31
C TRP A 115 -1.20 12.80 -12.28
N THR A 116 -1.05 13.29 -13.48
CA THR A 116 -1.96 13.00 -14.59
C THR A 116 -2.23 11.50 -14.63
N GLY A 117 -3.50 11.13 -14.71
CA GLY A 117 -3.93 9.72 -14.74
C GLY A 117 -3.20 8.92 -15.83
N VAL A 118 -3.26 7.61 -15.76
CA VAL A 118 -2.62 6.72 -16.76
C VAL A 118 -3.00 7.12 -18.17
N GLY A 119 -4.21 7.68 -18.34
CA GLY A 119 -4.68 8.23 -19.62
C GLY A 119 -4.02 9.52 -20.06
N GLU A 120 -3.50 10.30 -19.14
CA GLU A 120 -2.93 11.63 -19.41
C GLU A 120 -1.42 11.70 -19.17
N CYS A 121 -0.82 10.56 -18.79
CA CYS A 121 0.61 10.50 -18.55
C CYS A 121 1.37 10.65 -19.88
N ARG A 122 2.02 11.80 -20.06
CA ARG A 122 2.82 12.12 -21.25
C ARG A 122 3.94 11.11 -21.56
N PHE A 123 4.37 10.32 -20.56
CA PHE A 123 5.38 9.28 -20.77
C PHE A 123 4.78 7.96 -21.22
N CYS A 124 3.55 7.65 -20.77
CA CYS A 124 2.84 6.42 -21.12
C CYS A 124 1.98 6.58 -22.37
N ASN A 125 1.60 7.82 -22.69
CA ASN A 125 0.76 8.17 -23.84
C ASN A 125 1.27 9.46 -24.51
N PRO A 126 2.49 9.45 -25.07
CA PRO A 126 3.11 10.66 -25.61
C PRO A 126 2.34 11.26 -26.79
N ASP A 127 1.59 10.44 -27.51
CA ASP A 127 0.85 10.83 -28.73
C ASP A 127 -0.66 11.04 -28.46
N GLU A 128 -1.09 10.89 -27.20
CA GLU A 128 -2.50 10.97 -26.79
C GLU A 128 -3.46 10.00 -27.54
N LEU A 129 -2.90 8.98 -28.18
CA LEU A 129 -3.65 8.08 -29.07
C LEU A 129 -4.18 6.80 -28.38
N GLY A 130 -3.67 6.46 -27.20
CA GLY A 130 -3.84 5.12 -26.66
C GLY A 130 -4.73 4.98 -25.42
N SER A 131 -5.09 6.06 -24.74
CA SER A 131 -5.65 6.01 -23.38
C SER A 131 -7.08 6.55 -23.27
N GLY A 132 -7.68 6.98 -24.37
CA GLY A 132 -9.08 7.38 -24.36
C GLY A 132 -9.97 6.27 -23.78
N GLY A 133 -10.79 6.62 -22.78
CA GLY A 133 -11.70 5.70 -22.13
C GLY A 133 -11.08 4.77 -21.10
N SER A 134 -9.92 5.10 -20.52
CA SER A 134 -9.31 4.28 -19.46
C SER A 134 -10.18 4.25 -18.19
N THR A 135 -10.84 5.36 -17.85
CA THR A 135 -11.77 5.44 -16.73
C THR A 135 -13.00 4.60 -16.97
N GLU A 136 -13.64 4.76 -18.14
CA GLU A 136 -14.83 3.98 -18.51
C GLU A 136 -14.52 2.47 -18.59
N LYS A 137 -13.32 2.13 -19.09
CA LYS A 137 -12.88 0.72 -19.10
C LYS A 137 -12.67 0.19 -17.68
N TRP A 138 -12.09 0.97 -16.78
CA TRP A 138 -11.94 0.59 -15.38
C TRP A 138 -13.30 0.41 -14.70
N GLU A 139 -14.23 1.35 -14.87
CA GLU A 139 -15.58 1.27 -14.33
C GLU A 139 -16.29 -0.01 -14.80
N ALA A 140 -16.27 -0.27 -16.12
CA ALA A 140 -16.86 -1.47 -16.68
C ALA A 140 -16.21 -2.78 -16.18
N LEU A 141 -14.87 -2.80 -16.01
CA LEU A 141 -14.15 -3.96 -15.49
C LEU A 141 -14.43 -4.18 -13.99
N SER A 142 -14.48 -3.11 -13.20
CA SER A 142 -14.70 -3.20 -11.75
C SER A 142 -16.09 -3.78 -11.38
N GLU A 143 -17.06 -3.69 -12.29
CA GLU A 143 -18.39 -4.29 -12.13
C GLU A 143 -18.40 -5.79 -12.41
N LEU A 144 -17.38 -6.33 -13.08
CA LEU A 144 -17.31 -7.76 -13.37
C LEU A 144 -16.90 -8.54 -12.11
N GLY A 145 -17.62 -9.60 -11.77
CA GLY A 145 -17.36 -10.42 -10.59
C GLY A 145 -15.90 -10.93 -10.49
N LEU A 146 -15.25 -11.12 -11.62
CA LEU A 146 -13.86 -11.54 -11.70
C LEU A 146 -12.87 -10.49 -11.14
N PHE A 147 -13.20 -9.20 -11.28
CA PHE A 147 -12.39 -8.07 -10.79
C PHE A 147 -12.83 -7.55 -9.42
N SER A 148 -13.99 -8.00 -8.92
CA SER A 148 -14.56 -7.54 -7.66
C SER A 148 -13.60 -7.61 -6.48
N PRO A 149 -12.83 -8.71 -6.23
CA PRO A 149 -11.88 -8.76 -5.12
C PRO A 149 -10.81 -7.66 -5.23
N TYR A 150 -10.27 -7.45 -6.43
CA TYR A 150 -9.28 -6.42 -6.68
C TYR A 150 -9.85 -5.00 -6.52
N ALA A 151 -11.07 -4.77 -7.01
CA ALA A 151 -11.75 -3.48 -6.87
C ALA A 151 -12.05 -3.17 -5.39
N MET A 152 -12.48 -4.16 -4.61
CA MET A 152 -12.71 -4.02 -3.16
C MET A 152 -11.41 -3.71 -2.41
N LEU A 153 -10.33 -4.44 -2.69
CA LEU A 153 -9.03 -4.21 -2.09
C LEU A 153 -8.55 -2.77 -2.33
N ARG A 154 -8.67 -2.28 -3.56
CA ARG A 154 -8.27 -0.92 -3.95
C ARG A 154 -9.21 0.15 -3.41
N GLY A 155 -10.51 -0.13 -3.29
CA GLY A 155 -11.51 0.78 -2.72
C GLY A 155 -11.25 1.10 -1.25
N ASN A 156 -10.78 0.13 -0.48
CA ASN A 156 -10.40 0.34 0.92
C ASN A 156 -9.16 1.25 1.08
N GLY A 157 -8.36 1.42 0.02
CA GLY A 157 -7.23 2.34 0.00
C GLY A 157 -7.60 3.80 -0.31
N ASP A 158 -8.69 4.01 -1.05
CA ASP A 158 -9.10 5.33 -1.56
C ASP A 158 -10.09 6.07 -0.64
N SER A 159 -10.72 5.37 0.32
CA SER A 159 -11.82 5.93 1.12
C SER A 159 -11.40 6.96 2.18
N VAL A 160 -10.11 7.19 2.40
CA VAL A 160 -9.61 8.10 3.45
C VAL A 160 -9.39 9.52 2.93
N ASP A 161 -9.30 9.73 1.60
CA ASP A 161 -9.00 11.05 1.04
C ASP A 161 -10.20 12.01 0.96
N GLN A 162 -11.44 11.54 1.26
CA GLN A 162 -12.63 12.38 1.12
C GLN A 162 -13.03 13.16 2.37
N GLU A 163 -12.49 12.86 3.56
CA GLU A 163 -12.90 13.56 4.80
C GLU A 163 -12.04 14.77 5.17
N VAL A 164 -10.89 14.98 4.54
CA VAL A 164 -9.97 16.07 4.93
C VAL A 164 -10.23 17.40 4.19
N SER A 165 -11.17 17.44 3.24
CA SER A 165 -11.41 18.62 2.39
C SER A 165 -12.51 19.58 2.89
N ASN A 166 -13.10 19.36 4.07
CA ASN A 166 -14.25 20.17 4.58
C ASN A 166 -14.06 20.76 5.99
N GLU A 167 -12.84 21.20 6.37
CA GLU A 167 -12.67 22.11 7.51
C GLU A 167 -11.72 23.26 7.19
#